data_8e0a039d860231fa78f199eeb3c1d9b8
#
_entry.id   8e0a039d860231fa78f199eeb3c1d9b8
#
_cell.length_a   1.000
_cell.length_b   1.000
_cell.length_c   1.000
_cell.angle_alpha   90.00
_cell.angle_beta   90.00
_cell.angle_gamma   90.00
#
_symmetry.space_group_name_H-M   'P 1'
#
loop_
_entity.id
_entity.type
_entity.pdbx_description
1 polymer ?
#
loop_
_entity_poly.entity_id
_entity_poly.type
_entity_poly.pdbx_seq_one_letter_code
_entity_poly.pdbx_strand_id
1 'polypeptide(L)'
;EKAKKKAKKIAIIAAPIVCVCIAFVIVLTTVIIPKQKCNKALDMIESGDYEAGYAILEELGENEAIQSNKYDRAIKLIDSGDYQTAYTLLQNLSYKDSAEKLQSIKPLLLAKANPGDTVFFGAYEQDNNTSNGKEDVEWLVLEVKDGKALVVSKYSLDCKQYNTSNTDVTWETCTLRKWLNNDFINAAFSSYEKAMIPTVTVSADEN
;
A
#
# COMPACT_ATOMS: atom_id res chain seq x y z
N GLU A 1 -24.38 71.01 5.22
CA GLU A 1 -25.51 70.05 5.05
C GLU A 1 -25.42 69.37 3.67
N LYS A 2 -25.17 70.06 2.56
CA LYS A 2 -25.01 69.44 1.21
C LYS A 2 -23.90 68.38 1.12
N ALA A 3 -22.77 68.58 1.80
CA ALA A 3 -21.63 67.62 1.76
C ALA A 3 -22.01 66.31 2.51
N LYS A 4 -22.70 66.37 3.65
CA LYS A 4 -23.19 65.18 4.39
C LYS A 4 -24.24 64.40 3.58
N LYS A 5 -25.14 65.05 2.83
CA LYS A 5 -26.10 64.38 1.94
C LYS A 5 -25.40 63.69 0.73
N LYS A 6 -24.35 64.29 0.19
CA LYS A 6 -23.56 63.72 -0.93
C LYS A 6 -22.76 62.51 -0.46
N ALA A 7 -22.15 62.55 0.73
CA ALA A 7 -21.42 61.43 1.33
C ALA A 7 -22.36 60.26 1.64
N LYS A 8 -23.57 60.47 2.19
CA LYS A 8 -24.58 59.42 2.42
C LYS A 8 -25.01 58.74 1.10
N LYS A 9 -25.26 59.53 0.03
CA LYS A 9 -25.63 58.92 -1.27
C LYS A 9 -24.49 58.11 -1.90
N ILE A 10 -23.23 58.54 -1.77
CA ILE A 10 -22.06 57.76 -2.23
C ILE A 10 -21.93 56.48 -1.40
N ALA A 11 -22.12 56.51 -0.07
CA ALA A 11 -22.05 55.31 0.79
C ALA A 11 -23.15 54.31 0.45
N ILE A 12 -24.37 54.77 0.11
CA ILE A 12 -25.50 53.88 -0.24
C ILE A 12 -25.25 53.13 -1.56
N ILE A 13 -24.53 53.73 -2.48
CA ILE A 13 -24.21 53.14 -3.79
C ILE A 13 -22.91 52.29 -3.70
N ALA A 14 -21.94 52.74 -2.93
CA ALA A 14 -20.66 52.04 -2.77
C ALA A 14 -20.75 50.76 -1.94
N ALA A 15 -21.60 50.74 -0.89
CA ALA A 15 -21.74 49.56 0.00
C ALA A 15 -22.15 48.27 -0.75
N PRO A 16 -23.19 48.25 -1.60
CA PRO A 16 -23.56 47.06 -2.34
C PRO A 16 -22.48 46.62 -3.35
N ILE A 17 -21.79 47.58 -3.97
CA ILE A 17 -20.69 47.23 -4.89
C ILE A 17 -19.54 46.57 -4.17
N VAL A 18 -19.16 47.07 -3.00
CA VAL A 18 -18.13 46.45 -2.15
C VAL A 18 -18.56 45.05 -1.71
N CYS A 19 -19.81 44.86 -1.30
CA CYS A 19 -20.31 43.53 -0.93
C CYS A 19 -20.26 42.53 -2.09
N VAL A 20 -20.64 42.97 -3.30
CA VAL A 20 -20.55 42.12 -4.51
C VAL A 20 -19.09 41.78 -4.85
N CYS A 21 -18.18 42.74 -4.74
CA CYS A 21 -16.75 42.47 -4.95
C CYS A 21 -16.18 41.49 -3.92
N ILE A 22 -16.53 41.63 -2.64
CA ILE A 22 -16.13 40.71 -1.59
C ILE A 22 -16.69 39.31 -1.85
N ALA A 23 -18.00 39.19 -2.16
CA ALA A 23 -18.59 37.91 -2.51
C ALA A 23 -17.93 37.27 -3.73
N PHE A 24 -17.61 38.04 -4.75
CA PHE A 24 -16.90 37.56 -5.94
C PHE A 24 -15.48 37.05 -5.60
N VAL A 25 -14.73 37.79 -4.78
CA VAL A 25 -13.41 37.38 -4.32
C VAL A 25 -13.50 36.08 -3.51
N ILE A 26 -14.49 35.94 -2.63
CA ILE A 26 -14.72 34.72 -1.86
C ILE A 26 -14.99 33.54 -2.82
N VAL A 27 -15.91 33.67 -3.75
CA VAL A 27 -16.21 32.62 -4.74
C VAL A 27 -14.98 32.27 -5.57
N LEU A 28 -14.22 33.28 -6.00
CA LEU A 28 -13.01 33.08 -6.78
C LEU A 28 -11.98 32.26 -6.00
N THR A 29 -11.72 32.61 -4.74
CA THR A 29 -10.67 31.97 -3.94
C THR A 29 -11.09 30.62 -3.35
N THR A 30 -12.36 30.43 -3.02
CA THR A 30 -12.83 29.21 -2.35
C THR A 30 -13.41 28.15 -3.30
N VAL A 31 -13.80 28.54 -4.53
CA VAL A 31 -14.44 27.60 -5.46
C VAL A 31 -13.68 27.52 -6.80
N ILE A 32 -13.45 28.66 -7.46
CA ILE A 32 -12.94 28.68 -8.83
C ILE A 32 -11.47 28.28 -8.87
N ILE A 33 -10.62 28.87 -8.04
CA ILE A 33 -9.18 28.57 -8.01
C ILE A 33 -8.92 27.11 -7.55
N PRO A 34 -9.51 26.61 -6.47
CA PRO A 34 -9.35 25.22 -6.08
C PRO A 34 -9.80 24.23 -7.16
N LYS A 35 -10.93 24.47 -7.81
CA LYS A 35 -11.42 23.64 -8.90
C LYS A 35 -10.46 23.60 -10.11
N GLN A 36 -9.90 24.77 -10.49
CA GLN A 36 -8.90 24.83 -11.57
C GLN A 36 -7.60 24.10 -11.20
N LYS A 37 -7.13 24.23 -9.95
CA LYS A 37 -5.97 23.50 -9.43
C LYS A 37 -6.25 21.97 -9.42
N CYS A 38 -7.43 21.55 -9.01
CA CYS A 38 -7.83 20.15 -9.01
C CYS A 38 -7.83 19.56 -10.44
N ASN A 39 -8.45 20.25 -11.40
CA ASN A 39 -8.43 19.81 -12.80
C ASN A 39 -7.00 19.69 -13.34
N LYS A 40 -6.15 20.70 -13.08
CA LYS A 40 -4.75 20.65 -13.47
C LYS A 40 -4.01 19.47 -12.87
N ALA A 41 -4.27 19.15 -11.60
CA ALA A 41 -3.67 18.00 -10.94
C ALA A 41 -4.09 16.67 -11.60
N LEU A 42 -5.37 16.55 -11.98
CA LEU A 42 -5.87 15.38 -12.70
C LEU A 42 -5.23 15.26 -14.11
N ASP A 43 -5.10 16.35 -14.85
CA ASP A 43 -4.41 16.38 -16.15
C ASP A 43 -2.94 15.92 -16.01
N MET A 44 -2.26 16.34 -14.94
CA MET A 44 -0.88 15.90 -14.64
C MET A 44 -0.83 14.39 -14.36
N ILE A 45 -1.77 13.86 -13.58
CA ILE A 45 -1.88 12.43 -13.30
C ILE A 45 -2.14 11.65 -14.60
N GLU A 46 -3.04 12.12 -15.46
CA GLU A 46 -3.32 11.51 -16.77
C GLU A 46 -2.11 11.51 -17.70
N SER A 47 -1.28 12.55 -17.64
CA SER A 47 -0.04 12.63 -18.40
C SER A 47 1.12 11.82 -17.83
N GLY A 48 0.94 11.21 -16.64
CA GLY A 48 1.93 10.37 -15.98
C GLY A 48 2.77 11.08 -14.92
N ASP A 49 2.56 12.37 -14.70
CA ASP A 49 3.22 13.14 -13.62
C ASP A 49 2.48 12.96 -12.30
N TYR A 50 2.55 11.73 -11.76
CA TYR A 50 1.79 11.32 -10.59
C TYR A 50 2.17 12.07 -9.32
N GLU A 51 3.48 12.28 -9.07
CA GLU A 51 3.95 12.93 -7.85
C GLU A 51 3.46 14.37 -7.74
N ALA A 52 3.62 15.15 -8.79
CA ALA A 52 3.17 16.53 -8.81
C ALA A 52 1.64 16.65 -8.74
N GLY A 53 0.92 15.77 -9.45
CA GLY A 53 -0.54 15.73 -9.39
C GLY A 53 -1.06 15.38 -8.00
N TYR A 54 -0.54 14.33 -7.35
CA TYR A 54 -0.95 13.96 -5.99
C TYR A 54 -0.59 15.03 -4.96
N ALA A 55 0.56 15.69 -5.07
CA ALA A 55 0.94 16.78 -4.17
C ALA A 55 -0.06 17.96 -4.22
N ILE A 56 -0.55 18.30 -5.41
CA ILE A 56 -1.57 19.35 -5.56
C ILE A 56 -2.92 18.91 -4.96
N LEU A 57 -3.35 17.65 -5.17
CA LEU A 57 -4.58 17.14 -4.60
C LEU A 57 -4.51 17.07 -3.06
N GLU A 58 -3.35 16.72 -2.50
CA GLU A 58 -3.11 16.71 -1.06
C GLU A 58 -3.19 18.13 -0.47
N GLU A 59 -2.57 19.14 -1.12
CA GLU A 59 -2.68 20.55 -0.73
C GLU A 59 -4.14 21.03 -0.71
N LEU A 60 -4.97 20.50 -1.61
CA LEU A 60 -6.40 20.83 -1.71
C LEU A 60 -7.28 20.01 -0.75
N GLY A 61 -6.73 18.99 -0.09
CA GLY A 61 -7.48 18.09 0.78
C GLY A 61 -8.34 17.06 0.03
N GLU A 62 -8.09 16.84 -1.26
CA GLU A 62 -8.85 15.95 -2.16
C GLU A 62 -8.41 14.48 -1.99
N ASN A 63 -8.45 13.97 -0.76
CA ASN A 63 -7.98 12.62 -0.41
C ASN A 63 -8.72 11.51 -1.16
N GLU A 64 -10.02 11.65 -1.37
CA GLU A 64 -10.82 10.66 -2.11
C GLU A 64 -10.38 10.58 -3.58
N ALA A 65 -10.08 11.72 -4.20
CA ALA A 65 -9.57 11.76 -5.58
C ALA A 65 -8.21 11.06 -5.69
N ILE A 66 -7.32 11.23 -4.69
CA ILE A 66 -6.02 10.54 -4.62
C ILE A 66 -6.23 9.04 -4.50
N GLN A 67 -7.06 8.59 -3.57
CA GLN A 67 -7.35 7.17 -3.34
C GLN A 67 -7.94 6.52 -4.59
N SER A 68 -8.93 7.16 -5.23
CA SER A 68 -9.56 6.68 -6.45
C SER A 68 -8.56 6.55 -7.60
N ASN A 69 -7.73 7.58 -7.84
CA ASN A 69 -6.72 7.55 -8.90
C ASN A 69 -5.66 6.47 -8.67
N LYS A 70 -5.15 6.33 -7.45
CA LYS A 70 -4.19 5.28 -7.09
C LYS A 70 -4.78 3.89 -7.31
N TYR A 71 -6.05 3.69 -6.93
CA TYR A 71 -6.76 2.44 -7.15
C TYR A 71 -6.91 2.12 -8.64
N ASP A 72 -7.44 3.05 -9.44
CA ASP A 72 -7.66 2.85 -10.87
C ASP A 72 -6.33 2.60 -11.63
N ARG A 73 -5.25 3.26 -11.20
CA ARG A 73 -3.90 2.98 -11.70
C ARG A 73 -3.43 1.58 -11.32
N ALA A 74 -3.66 1.14 -10.10
CA ALA A 74 -3.29 -0.20 -9.65
C ALA A 74 -4.02 -1.27 -10.47
N ILE A 75 -5.32 -1.09 -10.78
CA ILE A 75 -6.07 -2.02 -11.64
C ILE A 75 -5.47 -2.09 -13.04
N LYS A 76 -5.14 -0.96 -13.66
CA LYS A 76 -4.47 -0.93 -15.00
C LYS A 76 -3.11 -1.66 -14.97
N LEU A 77 -2.36 -1.52 -13.88
CA LEU A 77 -1.08 -2.22 -13.72
C LEU A 77 -1.27 -3.73 -13.55
N ILE A 78 -2.29 -4.17 -12.83
CA ILE A 78 -2.67 -5.58 -12.73
C ILE A 78 -2.99 -6.14 -14.12
N ASP A 79 -3.81 -5.45 -14.90
CA ASP A 79 -4.21 -5.86 -16.24
C ASP A 79 -3.02 -5.93 -17.22
N SER A 80 -2.04 -5.05 -17.05
CA SER A 80 -0.77 -5.07 -17.84
C SER A 80 0.27 -6.06 -17.31
N GLY A 81 0.05 -6.64 -16.12
CA GLY A 81 0.95 -7.61 -15.49
C GLY A 81 2.12 -7.00 -14.72
N ASP A 82 2.10 -5.69 -14.45
CA ASP A 82 3.04 -5.03 -13.53
C ASP A 82 2.52 -5.13 -12.09
N TYR A 83 2.58 -6.36 -11.57
CA TYR A 83 2.07 -6.66 -10.23
C TYR A 83 2.88 -6.00 -9.11
N GLN A 84 4.18 -5.73 -9.33
CA GLN A 84 5.04 -5.10 -8.32
C GLN A 84 4.63 -3.65 -8.06
N THR A 85 4.44 -2.87 -9.10
CA THR A 85 3.97 -1.48 -8.97
C THR A 85 2.54 -1.42 -8.45
N ALA A 86 1.67 -2.35 -8.90
CA ALA A 86 0.30 -2.46 -8.38
C ALA A 86 0.28 -2.79 -6.88
N TYR A 87 1.13 -3.71 -6.42
CA TYR A 87 1.27 -4.05 -5.00
C TYR A 87 1.64 -2.81 -4.18
N THR A 88 2.66 -2.06 -4.60
CA THR A 88 3.12 -0.84 -3.91
C THR A 88 2.02 0.22 -3.78
N LEU A 89 1.16 0.35 -4.79
CA LEU A 89 0.02 1.26 -4.73
C LEU A 89 -1.07 0.77 -3.78
N LEU A 90 -1.40 -0.52 -3.81
CA LEU A 90 -2.53 -1.09 -3.06
C LEU A 90 -2.26 -1.25 -1.57
N GLN A 91 -1.00 -1.51 -1.16
CA GLN A 91 -0.65 -1.82 0.24
C GLN A 91 -1.03 -0.71 1.24
N ASN A 92 -1.08 0.55 0.78
CA ASN A 92 -1.41 1.72 1.60
C ASN A 92 -2.77 2.34 1.23
N LEU A 93 -3.62 1.59 0.52
CA LEU A 93 -4.94 2.04 0.09
C LEU A 93 -6.04 1.47 0.97
N SER A 94 -6.91 2.36 1.47
CA SER A 94 -8.17 2.00 2.15
C SER A 94 -9.35 2.41 1.28
N TYR A 95 -9.42 1.91 0.04
CA TYR A 95 -10.39 2.31 -0.96
C TYR A 95 -10.96 1.10 -1.69
N LYS A 96 -12.30 1.01 -1.79
CA LYS A 96 -13.02 -0.11 -2.41
C LYS A 96 -12.52 -1.47 -1.89
N ASP A 97 -12.22 -2.39 -2.80
CA ASP A 97 -11.72 -3.74 -2.55
C ASP A 97 -10.18 -3.83 -2.65
N SER A 98 -9.47 -2.73 -2.37
CA SER A 98 -8.00 -2.67 -2.49
C SER A 98 -7.28 -3.77 -1.70
N ALA A 99 -7.77 -4.12 -0.50
CA ALA A 99 -7.21 -5.19 0.30
C ALA A 99 -7.38 -6.57 -0.36
N GLU A 100 -8.55 -6.84 -0.96
CA GLU A 100 -8.81 -8.09 -1.69
C GLU A 100 -7.95 -8.19 -2.95
N LYS A 101 -7.82 -7.07 -3.70
CA LYS A 101 -6.93 -6.99 -4.87
C LYS A 101 -5.48 -7.25 -4.49
N LEU A 102 -5.02 -6.63 -3.39
CA LEU A 102 -3.68 -6.84 -2.86
C LEU A 102 -3.41 -8.34 -2.61
N GLN A 103 -4.34 -9.01 -1.93
CA GLN A 103 -4.20 -10.45 -1.69
C GLN A 103 -4.19 -11.28 -2.99
N SER A 104 -4.98 -10.90 -3.98
CA SER A 104 -5.07 -11.63 -5.25
C SER A 104 -3.81 -11.56 -6.11
N ILE A 105 -3.01 -10.49 -5.99
CA ILE A 105 -1.79 -10.32 -6.79
C ILE A 105 -0.54 -10.91 -6.14
N LYS A 106 -0.53 -11.19 -4.83
CA LYS A 106 0.63 -11.80 -4.15
C LYS A 106 1.12 -13.09 -4.81
N PRO A 107 0.26 -14.06 -5.17
CA PRO A 107 0.69 -15.25 -5.88
C PRO A 107 1.25 -14.98 -7.29
N LEU A 108 0.73 -13.95 -7.95
CA LEU A 108 1.18 -13.57 -9.29
C LEU A 108 2.57 -12.92 -9.27
N LEU A 109 2.88 -12.18 -8.20
CA LEU A 109 4.24 -11.68 -7.93
C LEU A 109 5.22 -12.83 -7.80
N LEU A 110 4.88 -13.82 -6.98
CA LEU A 110 5.74 -15.00 -6.79
C LEU A 110 5.94 -15.80 -8.08
N ALA A 111 4.88 -15.97 -8.87
CA ALA A 111 4.94 -16.70 -10.15
C ALA A 111 5.81 -16.02 -11.21
N LYS A 112 6.04 -14.72 -11.13
CA LYS A 112 6.87 -13.93 -12.05
C LYS A 112 8.24 -13.56 -11.49
N ALA A 113 8.53 -13.95 -10.26
CA ALA A 113 9.77 -13.58 -9.59
C ALA A 113 10.99 -14.22 -10.24
N ASN A 114 12.11 -13.52 -10.20
CA ASN A 114 13.42 -13.99 -10.63
C ASN A 114 14.36 -14.10 -9.42
N PRO A 115 15.45 -14.89 -9.50
CA PRO A 115 16.47 -14.88 -8.47
C PRO A 115 16.99 -13.47 -8.20
N GLY A 116 17.02 -13.07 -6.93
CA GLY A 116 17.38 -11.72 -6.48
C GLY A 116 16.19 -10.79 -6.23
N ASP A 117 15.00 -11.12 -6.71
CA ASP A 117 13.79 -10.33 -6.44
C ASP A 117 13.36 -10.47 -4.97
N THR A 118 12.68 -9.43 -4.46
CA THR A 118 11.96 -9.48 -3.20
C THR A 118 10.47 -9.64 -3.48
N VAL A 119 9.85 -10.63 -2.83
CA VAL A 119 8.41 -10.92 -2.95
C VAL A 119 7.75 -10.92 -1.58
N PHE A 120 6.44 -10.68 -1.54
CA PHE A 120 5.64 -10.69 -0.31
C PHE A 120 4.74 -11.91 -0.31
N PHE A 121 4.86 -12.74 0.74
CA PHE A 121 4.09 -13.96 0.85
C PHE A 121 3.92 -14.36 2.32
N GLY A 122 2.68 -14.50 2.78
CA GLY A 122 2.34 -14.67 4.18
C GLY A 122 2.46 -13.37 4.99
N ALA A 123 1.99 -13.41 6.23
CA ALA A 123 2.08 -12.31 7.19
C ALA A 123 2.39 -12.82 8.59
N TYR A 124 3.31 -12.19 9.29
CA TYR A 124 3.73 -12.57 10.63
C TYR A 124 3.98 -11.32 11.47
N GLU A 125 3.74 -11.44 12.78
CA GLU A 125 4.01 -10.34 13.72
C GLU A 125 5.51 -10.12 13.83
N GLN A 126 6.00 -8.95 13.42
CA GLN A 126 7.43 -8.64 13.32
C GLN A 126 7.87 -7.45 14.17
N ASP A 127 6.95 -6.56 14.56
CA ASP A 127 7.26 -5.34 15.31
C ASP A 127 6.84 -5.39 16.79
N ASN A 128 6.26 -6.51 17.25
CA ASN A 128 5.69 -6.73 18.58
C ASN A 128 4.53 -5.78 18.92
N ASN A 129 3.87 -5.22 17.92
CA ASN A 129 2.70 -4.35 18.10
C ASN A 129 1.43 -5.04 17.60
N THR A 130 0.89 -5.96 18.36
CA THR A 130 -0.31 -6.72 18.00
C THR A 130 -1.56 -5.88 17.73
N SER A 131 -1.52 -4.55 17.95
CA SER A 131 -2.64 -3.64 17.70
C SER A 131 -2.75 -3.20 16.23
N ASN A 132 -1.68 -3.28 15.44
CA ASN A 132 -1.65 -2.96 14.01
C ASN A 132 -1.80 -4.21 13.12
N GLY A 133 -1.76 -5.41 13.71
CA GLY A 133 -1.87 -6.68 13.00
C GLY A 133 -0.51 -7.24 12.62
N LYS A 134 -0.51 -8.25 11.75
CA LYS A 134 0.72 -8.89 11.25
C LYS A 134 1.22 -8.16 10.02
N GLU A 135 2.52 -8.00 9.91
CA GLU A 135 3.20 -7.44 8.75
C GLU A 135 3.38 -8.50 7.66
N ASP A 136 3.33 -8.07 6.39
CA ASP A 136 3.68 -8.93 5.26
C ASP A 136 5.13 -9.38 5.36
N VAL A 137 5.36 -10.68 5.18
CA VAL A 137 6.73 -11.23 5.19
C VAL A 137 7.39 -11.00 3.85
N GLU A 138 8.55 -10.32 3.89
CA GLU A 138 9.41 -10.12 2.72
C GLU A 138 10.34 -11.33 2.54
N TRP A 139 10.37 -11.87 1.32
CA TRP A 139 11.21 -13.00 0.95
C TRP A 139 12.17 -12.62 -0.18
N LEU A 140 13.43 -12.96 -0.02
CA LEU A 140 14.41 -12.91 -1.11
C LEU A 140 14.32 -14.21 -1.90
N VAL A 141 14.13 -14.11 -3.21
CA VAL A 141 14.12 -15.25 -4.12
C VAL A 141 15.55 -15.69 -4.41
N LEU A 142 15.89 -16.91 -4.05
CA LEU A 142 17.22 -17.47 -4.25
C LEU A 142 17.33 -18.23 -5.58
N GLU A 143 16.31 -19.01 -5.91
CA GLU A 143 16.27 -19.82 -7.14
C GLU A 143 14.81 -19.95 -7.62
N VAL A 144 14.64 -20.04 -8.94
CA VAL A 144 13.35 -20.40 -9.56
C VAL A 144 13.61 -21.59 -10.49
N LYS A 145 12.94 -22.71 -10.20
CA LYS A 145 13.11 -23.95 -10.96
C LYS A 145 11.81 -24.76 -10.95
N ASP A 146 11.45 -25.32 -12.10
CA ASP A 146 10.30 -26.21 -12.26
C ASP A 146 8.97 -25.61 -11.71
N GLY A 147 8.77 -24.30 -11.93
CA GLY A 147 7.59 -23.56 -11.46
C GLY A 147 7.55 -23.34 -9.94
N LYS A 148 8.67 -23.49 -9.24
CA LYS A 148 8.81 -23.26 -7.80
C LYS A 148 9.91 -22.23 -7.54
N ALA A 149 9.72 -21.42 -6.52
CA ALA A 149 10.71 -20.49 -6.02
C ALA A 149 11.28 -20.99 -4.68
N LEU A 150 12.60 -21.04 -4.58
CA LEU A 150 13.30 -21.16 -3.30
C LEU A 150 13.46 -19.75 -2.72
N VAL A 151 12.98 -19.54 -1.53
CA VAL A 151 13.01 -18.22 -0.89
C VAL A 151 13.57 -18.31 0.52
N VAL A 152 14.17 -17.21 0.98
CA VAL A 152 14.57 -17.01 2.37
C VAL A 152 13.97 -15.71 2.87
N SER A 153 13.52 -15.67 4.12
CA SER A 153 13.01 -14.41 4.70
C SER A 153 14.12 -13.36 4.72
N LYS A 154 13.80 -12.16 4.23
CA LYS A 154 14.76 -11.04 4.15
C LYS A 154 15.22 -10.59 5.54
N TYR A 155 14.34 -10.71 6.52
CA TYR A 155 14.59 -10.36 7.91
C TYR A 155 14.40 -11.58 8.82
N SER A 156 14.98 -11.53 10.02
CA SER A 156 14.73 -12.49 11.07
C SER A 156 13.28 -12.33 11.56
N LEU A 157 12.49 -13.40 11.54
CA LEU A 157 11.07 -13.35 11.87
C LEU A 157 10.77 -13.68 13.34
N ASP A 158 11.59 -14.56 13.94
CA ASP A 158 11.39 -15.00 15.31
C ASP A 158 12.69 -15.63 15.86
N CYS A 159 12.77 -15.83 17.17
CA CYS A 159 13.87 -16.49 17.86
C CYS A 159 13.35 -17.67 18.66
N LYS A 160 13.69 -18.88 18.26
CA LYS A 160 13.27 -20.14 18.90
C LYS A 160 14.46 -21.03 19.23
N GLN A 161 14.36 -21.72 20.33
CA GLN A 161 15.35 -22.75 20.67
C GLN A 161 15.27 -23.91 19.66
N TYR A 162 16.42 -24.48 19.30
CA TYR A 162 16.48 -25.67 18.45
C TYR A 162 15.67 -26.82 19.06
N ASN A 163 15.88 -27.07 20.37
CA ASN A 163 15.07 -27.99 21.13
C ASN A 163 14.79 -27.42 22.53
N THR A 164 13.57 -27.58 23.02
CA THR A 164 13.15 -27.06 24.35
C THR A 164 13.67 -27.89 25.52
N SER A 165 14.14 -29.12 25.25
CA SER A 165 14.73 -30.01 26.25
C SER A 165 16.21 -30.18 25.96
N ASN A 166 17.03 -30.31 27.03
CA ASN A 166 18.45 -30.62 26.91
C ASN A 166 18.67 -32.12 26.71
N THR A 167 18.27 -32.62 25.53
CA THR A 167 18.38 -34.01 25.11
C THR A 167 18.93 -34.05 23.68
N ASP A 168 19.62 -35.14 23.34
CA ASP A 168 20.09 -35.38 21.97
C ASP A 168 18.91 -35.57 21.04
N VAL A 169 18.83 -34.71 20.01
CA VAL A 169 17.79 -34.76 18.99
C VAL A 169 18.40 -34.48 17.61
N THR A 170 17.75 -35.02 16.60
CA THR A 170 18.05 -34.69 15.19
C THR A 170 17.15 -33.54 14.72
N TRP A 171 17.43 -32.99 13.53
CA TRP A 171 16.51 -32.05 12.89
C TRP A 171 15.09 -32.61 12.75
N GLU A 172 14.97 -33.90 12.46
CA GLU A 172 13.67 -34.56 12.31
C GLU A 172 12.81 -34.51 13.59
N THR A 173 13.45 -34.63 14.76
CA THR A 173 12.79 -34.78 16.05
C THR A 173 12.78 -33.52 16.91
N CYS A 174 13.54 -32.47 16.52
CA CYS A 174 13.66 -31.24 17.31
C CYS A 174 12.36 -30.43 17.36
N THR A 175 12.20 -29.66 18.44
CA THR A 175 11.00 -28.84 18.66
C THR A 175 10.92 -27.66 17.67
N LEU A 176 12.04 -27.14 17.19
CA LEU A 176 12.07 -26.07 16.18
C LEU A 176 11.42 -26.52 14.87
N ARG A 177 11.76 -27.69 14.35
CA ARG A 177 11.15 -28.24 13.13
C ARG A 177 9.64 -28.45 13.31
N LYS A 178 9.22 -28.97 14.46
CA LYS A 178 7.82 -29.14 14.78
C LYS A 178 7.08 -27.80 14.80
N TRP A 179 7.66 -26.78 15.43
CA TRP A 179 7.09 -25.43 15.48
C TRP A 179 6.98 -24.83 14.06
N LEU A 180 8.03 -24.91 13.23
CA LEU A 180 8.02 -24.41 11.85
C LEU A 180 6.89 -25.03 11.01
N ASN A 181 6.70 -26.35 11.11
CA ASN A 181 5.74 -27.09 10.28
C ASN A 181 4.29 -27.06 10.84
N ASN A 182 4.07 -26.55 12.05
CA ASN A 182 2.74 -26.48 12.65
C ASN A 182 2.38 -25.04 13.04
N ASP A 183 3.06 -24.49 14.04
CA ASP A 183 2.66 -23.22 14.64
C ASP A 183 2.95 -22.05 13.70
N PHE A 184 4.18 -21.97 13.19
CA PHE A 184 4.60 -20.90 12.28
C PHE A 184 3.81 -20.93 10.97
N ILE A 185 3.74 -22.09 10.30
CA ILE A 185 3.05 -22.18 9.00
C ILE A 185 1.56 -21.83 9.11
N ASN A 186 0.92 -22.20 10.24
CA ASN A 186 -0.48 -21.85 10.48
C ASN A 186 -0.68 -20.39 10.92
N ALA A 187 0.32 -19.82 11.59
CA ALA A 187 0.28 -18.42 11.98
C ALA A 187 0.57 -17.47 10.81
N ALA A 188 1.55 -17.82 9.96
CA ALA A 188 2.07 -16.91 8.93
C ALA A 188 1.31 -16.99 7.60
N PHE A 189 0.64 -18.12 7.29
CA PHE A 189 0.07 -18.32 5.96
C PHE A 189 -1.43 -18.66 6.03
N SER A 190 -2.21 -18.03 5.14
CA SER A 190 -3.61 -18.39 4.91
C SER A 190 -3.74 -19.81 4.32
N SER A 191 -4.94 -20.37 4.33
CA SER A 191 -5.19 -21.69 3.74
C SER A 191 -4.83 -21.74 2.24
N TYR A 192 -5.06 -20.65 1.53
CA TYR A 192 -4.70 -20.52 0.12
C TYR A 192 -3.18 -20.51 -0.08
N GLU A 193 -2.44 -19.70 0.69
CA GLU A 193 -0.98 -19.64 0.62
C GLU A 193 -0.33 -20.95 1.04
N LYS A 194 -0.85 -21.62 2.06
CA LYS A 194 -0.36 -22.97 2.45
C LYS A 194 -0.47 -24.01 1.34
N ALA A 195 -1.52 -23.94 0.53
CA ALA A 195 -1.67 -24.82 -0.62
C ALA A 195 -0.61 -24.61 -1.71
N MET A 196 0.06 -23.45 -1.73
CA MET A 196 1.16 -23.14 -2.65
C MET A 196 2.52 -23.57 -2.11
N ILE A 197 2.66 -23.90 -0.84
CA ILE A 197 3.90 -24.36 -0.21
C ILE A 197 4.00 -25.89 -0.37
N PRO A 198 4.88 -26.41 -1.25
CA PRO A 198 5.00 -27.84 -1.43
C PRO A 198 5.74 -28.47 -0.26
N THR A 199 5.38 -29.70 0.06
CA THR A 199 6.22 -30.56 0.91
C THR A 199 7.43 -31.00 0.09
N VAL A 200 8.62 -30.73 0.60
CA VAL A 200 9.89 -31.13 -0.04
C VAL A 200 10.68 -32.05 0.90
N THR A 201 11.40 -32.99 0.31
CA THR A 201 12.37 -33.81 1.03
C THR A 201 13.74 -33.14 0.94
N VAL A 202 14.32 -32.81 2.09
CA VAL A 202 15.69 -32.31 2.18
C VAL A 202 16.58 -33.49 2.57
N SER A 203 17.54 -33.81 1.73
CA SER A 203 18.57 -34.82 2.03
C SER A 203 19.44 -34.29 3.17
N ALA A 204 19.75 -35.15 4.15
CA ALA A 204 20.80 -34.86 5.10
C ALA A 204 22.15 -34.95 4.34
N ASP A 205 23.02 -33.96 4.55
CA ASP A 205 24.40 -34.10 4.07
C ASP A 205 25.07 -35.26 4.84
N GLU A 206 25.75 -36.10 4.14
CA GLU A 206 26.63 -37.10 4.76
C GLU A 206 27.85 -36.35 5.33
N ASN A 207 27.95 -36.29 6.66
CA ASN A 207 29.10 -35.75 7.38
C ASN A 207 30.22 -36.78 7.40
#